data_3768cce06b131c6dc96fddb78e6e658a
#
_entry.id   3768cce06b131c6dc96fddb78e6e658a
#
_cell.length_a   1.000
_cell.length_b   1.000
_cell.length_c   1.000
_cell.angle_alpha   90.00
_cell.angle_beta   90.00
_cell.angle_gamma   90.00
#
_symmetry.space_group_name_H-M   'P 1'
#
loop_
_entity.id
_entity.type
_entity.pdbx_description
1 polymer ?
#
loop_
_entity_poly.entity_id
_entity_poly.type
_entity_poly.pdbx_seq_one_letter_code
_entity_poly.pdbx_strand_id
1 'polypeptide(L)'
;VYTPLHGTGAMHVEKVLGDLGLEVITVPEQREPDGNFPTVEKPNPEEKPALTLAVELAKKEKADGVMATDPDSDRFGTAFPDKDGNFVLLSGNQMGALLIDYILRSRKELGKMPANPAIIRSIVTSPFGDYICKKYGVKMIECLTGFKWIAAVEANFEKDNSASYVFG
;
A
#
# COMPACT_ATOMS: atom_id res chain seq x y z
N VAL A 1 0.29 -12.61 -7.17
CA VAL A 1 1.76 -12.61 -7.38
C VAL A 1 2.40 -11.48 -6.61
N TYR A 2 3.56 -11.76 -6.02
CA TYR A 2 4.35 -10.77 -5.29
C TYR A 2 5.78 -10.65 -5.84
N THR A 3 6.33 -9.44 -5.80
CA THR A 3 7.76 -9.21 -6.04
C THR A 3 8.36 -8.23 -5.04
N PRO A 4 9.49 -8.58 -4.38
CA PRO A 4 10.27 -7.67 -3.55
C PRO A 4 11.25 -6.78 -4.36
N LEU A 5 11.29 -6.90 -5.69
CA LEU A 5 12.22 -6.19 -6.56
C LEU A 5 13.69 -6.29 -6.11
N HIS A 6 14.14 -7.52 -5.78
CA HIS A 6 15.47 -7.82 -5.21
C HIS A 6 15.72 -7.17 -3.83
N GLY A 7 14.65 -6.82 -3.12
CA GLY A 7 14.73 -6.17 -1.80
C GLY A 7 14.48 -7.12 -0.63
N THR A 8 14.26 -6.52 0.53
CA THR A 8 14.17 -7.23 1.82
C THR A 8 12.77 -7.69 2.20
N GLY A 9 11.74 -7.33 1.42
CA GLY A 9 10.33 -7.56 1.77
C GLY A 9 9.85 -9.00 1.74
N ALA A 10 10.52 -9.91 1.00
CA ALA A 10 10.02 -11.26 0.72
C ALA A 10 9.59 -12.02 1.98
N MET A 11 10.48 -12.16 2.94
CA MET A 11 10.24 -12.95 4.15
C MET A 11 9.02 -12.46 4.95
N HIS A 12 8.85 -11.15 5.07
CA HIS A 12 7.77 -10.56 5.86
C HIS A 12 6.44 -10.59 5.11
N VAL A 13 6.44 -10.19 3.84
CA VAL A 13 5.22 -10.12 3.03
C VAL A 13 4.64 -11.50 2.75
N GLU A 14 5.48 -12.47 2.35
CA GLU A 14 5.06 -13.85 2.13
C GLU A 14 4.42 -14.45 3.39
N LYS A 15 5.06 -14.21 4.55
CA LYS A 15 4.53 -14.72 5.83
C LYS A 15 3.20 -14.07 6.20
N VAL A 16 3.11 -12.74 6.16
CA VAL A 16 1.87 -12.04 6.55
C VAL A 16 0.71 -12.40 5.65
N LEU A 17 0.91 -12.40 4.33
CA LEU A 17 -0.14 -12.76 3.39
C LEU A 17 -0.54 -14.24 3.50
N GLY A 18 0.43 -15.13 3.70
CA GLY A 18 0.19 -16.55 3.94
C GLY A 18 -0.60 -16.80 5.25
N ASP A 19 -0.24 -16.11 6.34
CA ASP A 19 -0.97 -16.20 7.61
C ASP A 19 -2.43 -15.69 7.48
N LEU A 20 -2.69 -14.78 6.54
CA LEU A 20 -4.04 -14.32 6.18
C LEU A 20 -4.80 -15.27 5.26
N GLY A 21 -4.19 -16.40 4.86
CA GLY A 21 -4.79 -17.41 3.99
C GLY A 21 -4.74 -17.06 2.50
N LEU A 22 -3.90 -16.12 2.10
CA LEU A 22 -3.67 -15.80 0.68
C LEU A 22 -2.61 -16.72 0.10
N GLU A 23 -2.84 -17.20 -1.12
CA GLU A 23 -1.81 -17.90 -1.90
C GLU A 23 -0.87 -16.86 -2.52
N VAL A 24 0.40 -16.92 -2.14
CA VAL A 24 1.42 -15.95 -2.61
C VAL A 24 2.40 -16.67 -3.53
N ILE A 25 2.43 -16.23 -4.78
CA ILE A 25 3.40 -16.71 -5.78
C ILE A 25 4.42 -15.58 -5.97
N THR A 26 5.63 -15.77 -5.43
CA THR A 26 6.69 -14.77 -5.54
C THR A 26 7.46 -14.96 -6.84
N VAL A 27 7.80 -13.84 -7.52
CA VAL A 27 8.64 -13.83 -8.73
C VAL A 27 10.02 -14.39 -8.41
N PRO A 28 10.38 -15.59 -8.92
CA PRO A 28 11.61 -16.27 -8.50
C PRO A 28 12.87 -15.45 -8.79
N GLU A 29 12.93 -14.80 -9.94
CA GLU A 29 14.08 -14.02 -10.40
C GLU A 29 14.34 -12.76 -9.56
N GLN A 30 13.34 -12.28 -8.83
CA GLN A 30 13.38 -11.04 -8.04
C GLN A 30 13.29 -11.28 -6.54
N ARG A 31 13.14 -12.55 -6.10
CA ARG A 31 12.87 -12.89 -4.71
C ARG A 31 14.07 -12.64 -3.79
N GLU A 32 15.26 -13.03 -4.23
CA GLU A 32 16.46 -12.91 -3.41
C GLU A 32 17.02 -11.48 -3.49
N PRO A 33 17.46 -10.93 -2.37
CA PRO A 33 18.09 -9.60 -2.33
C PRO A 33 19.35 -9.54 -3.20
N ASP A 34 19.38 -8.58 -4.14
CA ASP A 34 20.56 -8.32 -4.96
C ASP A 34 20.68 -6.81 -5.24
N GLY A 35 21.72 -6.18 -4.68
CA GLY A 35 21.99 -4.76 -4.85
C GLY A 35 22.39 -4.31 -6.26
N ASN A 36 22.59 -5.27 -7.20
CA ASN A 36 22.83 -4.95 -8.60
C ASN A 36 21.51 -4.85 -9.42
N PHE A 37 20.37 -5.28 -8.86
CA PHE A 37 19.05 -5.24 -9.49
C PHE A 37 19.02 -5.79 -10.93
N PRO A 38 19.48 -7.04 -11.18
CA PRO A 38 19.77 -7.53 -12.52
C PRO A 38 18.57 -7.60 -13.47
N THR A 39 17.34 -7.55 -12.95
CA THR A 39 16.12 -7.66 -13.76
C THR A 39 15.39 -6.32 -13.95
N VAL A 40 15.83 -5.26 -13.29
CA VAL A 40 15.17 -3.95 -13.33
C VAL A 40 16.21 -2.82 -13.34
N GLU A 41 16.00 -1.82 -14.18
CA GLU A 41 16.85 -0.63 -14.19
C GLU A 41 16.60 0.25 -12.95
N LYS A 42 15.33 0.33 -12.53
CA LYS A 42 14.90 1.06 -11.35
C LYS A 42 13.94 0.17 -10.54
N PRO A 43 14.30 -0.21 -9.31
CA PRO A 43 13.45 -1.04 -8.47
C PRO A 43 12.33 -0.21 -7.79
N ASN A 44 11.51 0.46 -8.60
CA ASN A 44 10.39 1.27 -8.14
C ASN A 44 9.07 0.59 -8.49
N PRO A 45 8.27 0.15 -7.50
CA PRO A 45 7.03 -0.60 -7.73
C PRO A 45 5.91 0.24 -8.38
N GLU A 46 6.07 1.55 -8.50
CA GLU A 46 5.13 2.41 -9.21
C GLU A 46 5.44 2.51 -10.72
N GLU A 47 6.55 1.94 -11.18
CA GLU A 47 6.95 1.97 -12.59
C GLU A 47 6.57 0.67 -13.31
N LYS A 48 5.90 0.77 -14.47
CA LYS A 48 5.50 -0.40 -15.27
C LYS A 48 6.64 -1.37 -15.59
N PRO A 49 7.85 -0.91 -15.98
CA PRO A 49 8.95 -1.82 -16.27
C PRO A 49 9.35 -2.71 -15.11
N ALA A 50 9.27 -2.20 -13.88
CA ALA A 50 9.61 -2.97 -12.68
C ALA A 50 8.64 -4.14 -12.43
N LEU A 51 7.38 -4.01 -12.84
CA LEU A 51 6.35 -5.02 -12.64
C LEU A 51 6.19 -6.01 -13.81
N THR A 52 7.01 -5.90 -14.86
CA THR A 52 6.85 -6.73 -16.08
C THR A 52 6.85 -8.22 -15.75
N LEU A 53 7.86 -8.72 -15.05
CA LEU A 53 7.96 -10.14 -14.69
C LEU A 53 6.79 -10.59 -13.80
N ALA A 54 6.40 -9.76 -12.84
CA ALA A 54 5.29 -10.06 -11.96
C ALA A 54 3.94 -10.12 -12.69
N VAL A 55 3.71 -9.24 -13.66
CA VAL A 55 2.50 -9.23 -14.49
C VAL A 55 2.48 -10.43 -15.44
N GLU A 56 3.62 -10.81 -16.03
CA GLU A 56 3.73 -11.99 -16.88
C GLU A 56 3.44 -13.27 -16.08
N LEU A 57 4.03 -13.39 -14.89
CA LEU A 57 3.78 -14.50 -13.99
C LEU A 57 2.30 -14.53 -13.54
N ALA A 58 1.72 -13.39 -13.21
CA ALA A 58 0.33 -13.29 -12.80
C ALA A 58 -0.64 -13.74 -13.90
N LYS A 59 -0.37 -13.40 -15.16
CA LYS A 59 -1.15 -13.88 -16.31
C LYS A 59 -1.04 -15.39 -16.48
N LYS A 60 0.17 -15.94 -16.37
CA LYS A 60 0.45 -17.38 -16.49
C LYS A 60 -0.27 -18.18 -15.41
N GLU A 61 -0.15 -17.75 -14.18
CA GLU A 61 -0.74 -18.42 -13.01
C GLU A 61 -2.22 -18.05 -12.77
N LYS A 62 -2.79 -17.16 -13.59
CA LYS A 62 -4.17 -16.64 -13.46
C LYS A 62 -4.42 -16.02 -12.07
N ALA A 63 -3.45 -15.28 -11.57
CA ALA A 63 -3.53 -14.66 -10.26
C ALA A 63 -4.50 -13.47 -10.25
N ASP A 64 -5.11 -13.21 -9.10
CA ASP A 64 -6.06 -12.12 -8.89
C ASP A 64 -5.43 -10.74 -8.92
N GLY A 65 -4.11 -10.64 -8.68
CA GLY A 65 -3.39 -9.38 -8.70
C GLY A 65 -1.89 -9.51 -8.53
N VAL A 66 -1.23 -8.38 -8.67
CA VAL A 66 0.20 -8.21 -8.45
C VAL A 66 0.41 -7.22 -7.31
N MET A 67 1.33 -7.56 -6.42
CA MET A 67 1.84 -6.71 -5.34
C MET A 67 3.35 -6.61 -5.46
N ALA A 68 3.89 -5.44 -5.19
CA ALA A 68 5.33 -5.21 -5.21
C ALA A 68 5.75 -4.27 -4.09
N THR A 69 6.92 -4.50 -3.52
CA THR A 69 7.60 -3.55 -2.65
C THR A 69 8.91 -3.13 -3.29
N ASP A 70 9.38 -1.93 -2.97
CA ASP A 70 10.73 -1.53 -3.32
C ASP A 70 11.78 -2.21 -2.40
N PRO A 71 13.09 -2.02 -2.62
CA PRO A 71 14.11 -2.81 -1.93
C PRO A 71 14.13 -2.67 -0.41
N ASP A 72 13.81 -1.53 0.16
CA ASP A 72 13.71 -1.30 1.61
C ASP A 72 12.29 -1.39 2.15
N SER A 73 11.33 -1.72 1.26
CA SER A 73 9.93 -2.04 1.56
C SER A 73 9.12 -0.90 2.19
N ASP A 74 9.49 0.35 1.93
CA ASP A 74 8.74 1.53 2.38
C ASP A 74 7.71 2.01 1.35
N ARG A 75 7.77 1.52 0.12
CA ARG A 75 6.83 1.78 -0.97
C ARG A 75 6.11 0.52 -1.41
N PHE A 76 4.92 0.72 -1.93
CA PHE A 76 4.04 -0.36 -2.36
C PHE A 76 3.43 -0.06 -3.73
N GLY A 77 3.52 -1.02 -4.64
CA GLY A 77 2.88 -0.95 -5.95
C GLY A 77 1.95 -2.14 -6.18
N THR A 78 0.89 -1.92 -6.96
CA THR A 78 -0.07 -2.97 -7.28
C THR A 78 -0.54 -2.87 -8.72
N ALA A 79 -0.88 -4.02 -9.29
CA ALA A 79 -1.60 -4.09 -10.55
C ALA A 79 -2.70 -5.15 -10.47
N PHE A 80 -3.87 -4.82 -11.01
CA PHE A 80 -5.02 -5.71 -11.05
C PHE A 80 -5.55 -5.85 -12.48
N PRO A 81 -6.12 -7.02 -12.84
CA PRO A 81 -6.72 -7.19 -14.16
C PRO A 81 -7.97 -6.32 -14.31
N ASP A 82 -8.08 -5.66 -15.45
CA ASP A 82 -9.33 -5.01 -15.87
C ASP A 82 -10.33 -6.05 -16.40
N LYS A 83 -11.50 -5.58 -16.86
CA LYS A 83 -12.55 -6.45 -17.43
C LYS A 83 -12.09 -7.28 -18.65
N ASP A 84 -11.03 -6.84 -19.33
CA ASP A 84 -10.49 -7.49 -20.51
C ASP A 84 -9.26 -8.37 -20.16
N GLY A 85 -8.90 -8.46 -18.87
CA GLY A 85 -7.79 -9.24 -18.35
C GLY A 85 -6.42 -8.55 -18.47
N ASN A 86 -6.38 -7.26 -18.82
CA ASN A 86 -5.15 -6.49 -18.86
C ASN A 86 -4.81 -5.97 -17.45
N PHE A 87 -3.59 -6.20 -17.00
CA PHE A 87 -3.15 -5.69 -15.71
C PHE A 87 -2.93 -4.17 -15.75
N VAL A 88 -3.66 -3.46 -14.90
CA VAL A 88 -3.60 -2.01 -14.76
C VAL A 88 -2.89 -1.68 -13.46
N LEU A 89 -1.79 -0.94 -13.58
CA LEU A 89 -1.02 -0.45 -12.43
C LEU A 89 -1.79 0.69 -11.76
N LEU A 90 -1.98 0.58 -10.45
CA LEU A 90 -2.54 1.66 -9.64
C LEU A 90 -1.43 2.54 -9.09
N SER A 91 -1.61 3.83 -9.19
CA SER A 91 -0.70 4.79 -8.52
C SER A 91 -0.87 4.75 -7.00
N GLY A 92 0.14 5.17 -6.24
CA GLY A 92 0.07 5.29 -4.79
C GLY A 92 -1.13 6.13 -4.31
N ASN A 93 -1.44 7.23 -5.00
CA ASN A 93 -2.62 8.05 -4.70
C ASN A 93 -3.96 7.33 -4.93
N GLN A 94 -4.06 6.51 -5.97
CA GLN A 94 -5.26 5.70 -6.22
C GLN A 94 -5.42 4.63 -5.16
N MET A 95 -4.34 3.93 -4.84
CA MET A 95 -4.33 2.91 -3.79
C MET A 95 -4.63 3.51 -2.42
N GLY A 96 -4.03 4.65 -2.07
CA GLY A 96 -4.31 5.36 -0.82
C GLY A 96 -5.79 5.72 -0.68
N ALA A 97 -6.42 6.23 -1.75
CA ALA A 97 -7.85 6.54 -1.75
C ALA A 97 -8.74 5.29 -1.53
N LEU A 98 -8.41 4.18 -2.20
CA LEU A 98 -9.11 2.91 -2.01
C LEU A 98 -8.96 2.37 -0.59
N LEU A 99 -7.75 2.43 -0.02
CA LEU A 99 -7.48 1.98 1.35
C LEU A 99 -8.22 2.85 2.38
N ILE A 100 -8.26 4.18 2.21
CA ILE A 100 -9.01 5.08 3.07
C ILE A 100 -10.50 4.70 3.07
N ASP A 101 -11.12 4.55 1.91
CA ASP A 101 -12.56 4.17 1.84
C ASP A 101 -12.79 2.79 2.45
N TYR A 102 -11.95 1.80 2.13
CA TYR A 102 -12.04 0.45 2.66
C TYR A 102 -11.95 0.42 4.20
N ILE A 103 -10.94 1.07 4.77
CA ILE A 103 -10.70 1.07 6.22
C ILE A 103 -11.85 1.78 6.95
N LEU A 104 -12.27 2.96 6.46
CA LEU A 104 -13.33 3.73 7.10
C LEU A 104 -14.68 3.03 7.00
N ARG A 105 -15.00 2.46 5.85
CA ARG A 105 -16.21 1.66 5.65
C ARG A 105 -16.23 0.45 6.57
N SER A 106 -15.17 -0.35 6.55
CA SER A 106 -15.08 -1.57 7.35
C SER A 106 -15.16 -1.29 8.86
N ARG A 107 -14.47 -0.25 9.35
CA ARG A 107 -14.56 0.14 10.77
C ARG A 107 -15.96 0.60 11.13
N LYS A 108 -16.64 1.32 10.24
CA LYS A 108 -18.02 1.76 10.46
C LYS A 108 -18.99 0.58 10.51
N GLU A 109 -18.90 -0.35 9.55
CA GLU A 109 -19.73 -1.56 9.47
C GLU A 109 -19.54 -2.47 10.69
N LEU A 110 -18.31 -2.58 11.19
CA LEU A 110 -17.98 -3.37 12.38
C LEU A 110 -18.22 -2.66 13.71
N GLY A 111 -18.69 -1.40 13.72
CA GLY A 111 -18.85 -0.61 14.93
C GLY A 111 -17.52 -0.30 15.65
N LYS A 112 -16.40 -0.32 14.93
CA LYS A 112 -15.03 -0.12 15.47
C LYS A 112 -14.45 1.26 15.15
N MET A 113 -15.28 2.23 14.74
CA MET A 113 -14.83 3.60 14.53
C MET A 113 -14.58 4.27 15.90
N PRO A 114 -13.40 4.83 16.17
CA PRO A 114 -13.15 5.57 17.40
C PRO A 114 -13.99 6.86 17.46
N ALA A 115 -14.09 7.47 18.64
CA ALA A 115 -14.92 8.66 18.86
C ALA A 115 -14.43 9.87 18.05
N ASN A 116 -13.11 10.08 17.98
CA ASN A 116 -12.48 11.19 17.27
C ASN A 116 -11.50 10.65 16.21
N PRO A 117 -11.98 10.04 15.10
CA PRO A 117 -11.12 9.40 14.13
C PRO A 117 -10.37 10.43 13.31
N ALA A 118 -9.07 10.18 13.09
CA ALA A 118 -8.25 10.98 12.21
C ALA A 118 -7.42 10.11 11.25
N ILE A 119 -7.25 10.62 10.05
CA ILE A 119 -6.30 10.12 9.04
C ILE A 119 -5.24 11.19 8.83
N ILE A 120 -4.00 10.78 8.64
CA ILE A 120 -2.88 11.68 8.38
C ILE A 120 -2.39 11.43 6.96
N ARG A 121 -2.13 12.48 6.19
CA ARG A 121 -1.50 12.39 4.88
C ARG A 121 -0.34 13.38 4.73
N SER A 122 0.61 13.05 3.88
CA SER A 122 1.65 13.99 3.51
C SER A 122 1.14 15.05 2.52
N ILE A 123 1.79 16.20 2.48
CA ILE A 123 1.45 17.31 1.56
C ILE A 123 1.53 16.93 0.07
N VAL A 124 2.31 15.88 -0.27
CA VAL A 124 2.44 15.40 -1.66
C VAL A 124 1.36 14.38 -2.04
N THR A 125 0.59 13.91 -1.07
CA THR A 125 -0.53 12.98 -1.30
C THR A 125 -1.75 13.73 -1.84
N SER A 126 -2.45 13.11 -2.78
CA SER A 126 -3.66 13.69 -3.37
C SER A 126 -4.69 14.11 -2.31
N PRO A 127 -5.32 15.28 -2.43
CA PRO A 127 -6.39 15.72 -1.53
C PRO A 127 -7.70 14.95 -1.72
N PHE A 128 -7.75 13.99 -2.64
CA PHE A 128 -8.97 13.18 -2.87
C PHE A 128 -9.42 12.42 -1.61
N GLY A 129 -8.46 11.99 -0.76
CA GLY A 129 -8.76 11.40 0.54
C GLY A 129 -9.58 12.28 1.48
N ASP A 130 -9.47 13.61 1.37
CA ASP A 130 -10.23 14.55 2.20
C ASP A 130 -11.74 14.43 1.97
N TYR A 131 -12.16 14.22 0.71
CA TYR A 131 -13.57 14.01 0.36
C TYR A 131 -14.10 12.69 0.92
N ILE A 132 -13.28 11.65 0.90
CA ILE A 132 -13.64 10.35 1.49
C ILE A 132 -13.79 10.51 3.00
N CYS A 133 -12.81 11.10 3.69
CA CYS A 133 -12.86 11.34 5.12
C CYS A 133 -14.12 12.15 5.52
N LYS A 134 -14.43 13.20 4.77
CA LYS A 134 -15.65 14.02 5.01
C LYS A 134 -16.93 13.19 4.95
N LYS A 135 -17.04 12.24 4.01
CA LYS A 135 -18.19 11.31 3.90
C LYS A 135 -18.40 10.48 5.15
N TYR A 136 -17.31 10.11 5.85
CA TYR A 136 -17.35 9.30 7.04
C TYR A 136 -17.29 10.09 8.36
N GLY A 137 -17.21 11.42 8.30
CA GLY A 137 -17.06 12.29 9.48
C GLY A 137 -15.69 12.17 10.15
N VAL A 138 -14.65 11.84 9.37
CA VAL A 138 -13.29 11.63 9.85
C VAL A 138 -12.44 12.86 9.55
N LYS A 139 -11.59 13.26 10.50
CA LYS A 139 -10.67 14.38 10.32
C LYS A 139 -9.49 13.95 9.44
N MET A 140 -9.18 14.74 8.40
CA MET A 140 -7.93 14.62 7.66
C MET A 140 -6.93 15.64 8.18
N ILE A 141 -5.69 15.20 8.44
CA ILE A 141 -4.59 16.04 8.88
C ILE A 141 -3.47 15.95 7.88
N GLU A 142 -2.95 17.08 7.47
CA GLU A 142 -1.82 17.19 6.55
C GLU A 142 -0.52 17.40 7.34
N CYS A 143 0.55 16.73 6.92
CA CYS A 143 1.88 16.91 7.47
C CYS A 143 2.94 16.94 6.37
N LEU A 144 4.19 17.21 6.72
CA LEU A 144 5.32 17.12 5.81
C LEU A 144 5.58 15.65 5.40
N THR A 145 6.28 15.46 4.27
CA THR A 145 6.62 14.15 3.76
C THR A 145 7.61 13.42 4.66
N GLY A 146 7.30 12.17 4.97
CA GLY A 146 8.12 11.24 5.76
C GLY A 146 7.40 10.72 7.00
N PHE A 147 7.57 9.44 7.28
CA PHE A 147 6.94 8.75 8.43
C PHE A 147 7.16 9.44 9.77
N LYS A 148 8.31 10.09 9.97
CA LYS A 148 8.60 10.86 11.19
C LYS A 148 7.56 11.95 11.47
N TRP A 149 6.99 12.55 10.43
CA TRP A 149 5.99 13.61 10.59
C TRP A 149 4.61 13.04 10.88
N ILE A 150 4.27 11.91 10.27
CA ILE A 150 3.05 11.16 10.59
C ILE A 150 3.10 10.72 12.07
N ALA A 151 4.20 10.10 12.48
CA ALA A 151 4.40 9.68 13.86
C ALA A 151 4.40 10.85 14.86
N ALA A 152 4.95 12.02 14.48
CA ALA A 152 4.91 13.21 15.35
C ALA A 152 3.48 13.72 15.56
N VAL A 153 2.63 13.68 14.52
CA VAL A 153 1.20 14.05 14.65
C VAL A 153 0.47 13.05 15.53
N GLU A 154 0.68 11.74 15.31
CA GLU A 154 0.08 10.67 16.13
C GLU A 154 0.49 10.79 17.60
N ALA A 155 1.78 11.01 17.89
CA ALA A 155 2.27 11.22 19.24
C ALA A 155 1.64 12.43 19.96
N ASN A 156 1.21 13.46 19.23
CA ASN A 156 0.46 14.56 19.82
C ASN A 156 -0.95 14.13 20.20
N PHE A 157 -1.63 13.29 19.40
CA PHE A 157 -2.94 12.74 19.75
C PHE A 157 -2.89 11.91 21.03
N GLU A 158 -1.81 11.13 21.22
CA GLU A 158 -1.62 10.36 22.46
C GLU A 158 -1.44 11.24 23.69
N LYS A 159 -0.80 12.41 23.53
CA LYS A 159 -0.56 13.34 24.65
C LYS A 159 -1.80 14.11 25.07
N ASP A 160 -2.60 14.57 24.10
CA ASP A 160 -3.72 15.48 24.35
C ASP A 160 -5.11 14.85 24.17
N ASN A 161 -5.17 13.60 23.73
CA ASN A 161 -6.40 12.86 23.40
C ASN A 161 -7.30 13.60 22.39
N SER A 162 -6.73 14.44 21.53
CA SER A 162 -7.48 15.25 20.56
C SER A 162 -8.04 14.46 19.40
N ALA A 163 -7.43 13.33 19.07
CA ALA A 163 -7.88 12.44 18.01
C ALA A 163 -7.38 11.00 18.21
N SER A 164 -7.96 10.07 17.46
CA SER A 164 -7.51 8.68 17.37
C SER A 164 -7.02 8.40 15.95
N TYR A 165 -5.75 8.01 15.82
CA TYR A 165 -5.17 7.63 14.53
C TYR A 165 -5.86 6.39 13.97
N VAL A 166 -6.24 6.44 12.70
CA VAL A 166 -6.92 5.35 11.98
C VAL A 166 -6.04 4.82 10.85
N PHE A 167 -5.43 5.71 10.09
CA PHE A 167 -4.61 5.40 8.90
C PHE A 167 -3.78 6.61 8.48
N GLY A 168 -2.63 6.37 7.78
CA GLY A 168 -1.80 7.44 7.24
C GLY A 168 -0.58 6.92 6.53
#